data_83734c5cf464b91467374ca9c00ea341
#
_entry.id   83734c5cf464b91467374ca9c00ea341
#
_cell.length_a   1.000
_cell.length_b   1.000
_cell.length_c   1.000
_cell.angle_alpha   90.00
_cell.angle_beta   90.00
_cell.angle_gamma   90.00
#
_symmetry.space_group_name_H-M   'P 1'
#
loop_
_entity.id
_entity.type
_entity.pdbx_description
1 polymer ?
#
loop_
_entity_poly.entity_id
_entity_poly.type
_entity_poly.pdbx_seq_one_letter_code
_entity_poly.pdbx_strand_id
1 'polypeptide(L)'
;MRKRMLLALACAAALTAVPVRAAQPITAVREMEVLPACWNPAAERTAEKEFLLGLTAAGFYTVEGATGEIVPLLAAALPRDVTAAYAGNEKYGVPAQAGRGYAFEITLNPAACWEDGTAVTAEQAVRSLQVLLESGANLLEFSNAAAFRRGENRPTGEIVSLETAGFTDVEEAGQAGYSEFYLDTAGFWGLDGGWRPVTDGTRLRDYAMPAGMDEMYVSAAYLYRNYLADGAPYSRFQREFVGVAKPADEKRNLDDVGILKTGERSFTLILARPTTASALALALDGVYLLSDGVNAAGENCRSNGPYRVVSANAWEIVLEPNPCWWGSPAAYDRVICRRAD
;
A
#
# COMPACT_ATOMS: atom_id res chain seq x y z
N MET A 1 69.80 47.71 43.00
CA MET A 1 69.18 46.51 42.50
C MET A 1 67.87 46.31 43.24
N ARG A 2 66.72 46.64 42.61
CA ARG A 2 65.39 46.55 43.25
C ARG A 2 64.64 45.35 42.60
N LYS A 3 64.37 44.30 43.40
CA LYS A 3 63.53 43.15 43.02
C LYS A 3 62.04 43.60 43.04
N ARG A 4 61.36 43.56 41.94
CA ARG A 4 59.91 43.73 41.88
C ARG A 4 59.29 42.33 42.03
N MET A 5 58.61 42.13 43.15
CA MET A 5 57.70 40.99 43.35
C MET A 5 56.40 41.24 42.62
N LEU A 6 56.05 40.40 41.63
CA LEU A 6 54.74 40.36 41.00
C LEU A 6 53.82 39.47 41.82
N LEU A 7 52.79 40.05 42.39
CA LEU A 7 51.73 39.37 43.07
C LEU A 7 50.72 38.89 41.99
N ALA A 8 50.60 37.60 41.73
CA ALA A 8 49.59 37.05 40.87
C ALA A 8 48.30 36.82 41.71
N LEU A 9 47.28 37.58 41.40
CA LEU A 9 45.94 37.44 41.97
C LEU A 9 45.22 36.34 41.22
N ALA A 10 45.05 35.15 41.81
CA ALA A 10 44.21 34.07 41.26
C ALA A 10 42.76 34.34 41.65
N CYS A 11 41.97 34.84 40.71
CA CYS A 11 40.52 34.84 40.84
C CYS A 11 39.99 33.44 40.56
N ALA A 12 39.69 32.67 41.61
CA ALA A 12 38.88 31.46 41.49
C ALA A 12 37.42 31.86 41.28
N ALA A 13 36.97 31.85 40.00
CA ALA A 13 35.57 31.93 39.70
C ALA A 13 34.91 30.61 40.09
N ALA A 14 34.21 30.56 41.20
CA ALA A 14 33.32 29.46 41.56
C ALA A 14 32.13 29.49 40.55
N LEU A 15 32.22 28.68 39.53
CA LEU A 15 31.07 28.30 38.71
C LEU A 15 30.11 27.49 39.59
N THR A 16 29.11 28.17 40.17
CA THR A 16 27.97 27.50 40.75
C THR A 16 27.21 26.89 39.58
N ALA A 17 27.38 25.55 39.39
CA ALA A 17 26.56 24.79 38.50
C ALA A 17 25.12 24.89 39.01
N VAL A 18 24.33 25.72 38.33
CA VAL A 18 22.89 25.73 38.54
C VAL A 18 22.42 24.35 38.08
N PRO A 19 21.76 23.54 38.94
CA PRO A 19 21.26 22.26 38.52
C PRO A 19 20.26 22.51 37.40
N VAL A 20 20.61 22.15 36.19
CA VAL A 20 19.65 22.06 35.07
C VAL A 20 18.61 21.04 35.52
N ARG A 21 17.46 21.53 35.95
CA ARG A 21 16.33 20.71 36.30
C ARG A 21 16.00 19.93 35.03
N ALA A 22 16.22 18.61 35.06
CA ALA A 22 15.82 17.76 33.94
C ALA A 22 14.35 18.06 33.61
N ALA A 23 14.08 18.46 32.38
CA ALA A 23 12.70 18.70 31.95
C ALA A 23 11.92 17.41 32.23
N GLN A 24 10.73 17.57 32.80
CA GLN A 24 9.85 16.42 33.01
C GLN A 24 9.50 15.84 31.63
N PRO A 25 9.57 14.52 31.44
CA PRO A 25 9.25 13.89 30.17
C PRO A 25 7.80 14.22 29.77
N ILE A 26 7.62 14.68 28.54
CA ILE A 26 6.31 15.03 28.00
C ILE A 26 5.70 13.77 27.40
N THR A 27 4.57 13.31 27.96
CA THR A 27 3.82 12.18 27.48
C THR A 27 2.52 12.66 26.79
N ALA A 28 2.33 12.29 25.54
CA ALA A 28 1.05 12.46 24.85
C ALA A 28 0.22 11.17 24.99
N VAL A 29 -1.08 11.34 25.25
CA VAL A 29 -2.03 10.22 25.31
C VAL A 29 -3.10 10.46 24.26
N ARG A 30 -3.39 9.44 23.44
CA ARG A 30 -4.49 9.43 22.48
C ARG A 30 -5.41 8.25 22.76
N GLU A 31 -6.66 8.54 22.97
CA GLU A 31 -7.72 7.51 23.01
C GLU A 31 -8.10 7.11 21.59
N MET A 32 -8.29 5.81 21.37
CA MET A 32 -8.69 5.21 20.11
C MET A 32 -9.85 4.27 20.35
N GLU A 33 -10.82 4.25 19.47
CA GLU A 33 -11.97 3.33 19.56
C GLU A 33 -11.50 1.88 19.38
N VAL A 34 -10.60 1.65 18.45
CA VAL A 34 -9.99 0.34 18.19
C VAL A 34 -8.48 0.52 18.06
N LEU A 35 -7.72 -0.31 18.79
CA LEU A 35 -6.28 -0.37 18.57
C LEU A 35 -5.99 -1.26 17.35
N PRO A 36 -5.19 -0.78 16.38
CA PRO A 36 -4.82 -1.60 15.24
C PRO A 36 -4.05 -2.85 15.67
N ALA A 37 -4.48 -4.01 15.18
CA ALA A 37 -3.78 -5.27 15.42
C ALA A 37 -2.52 -5.44 14.54
N CYS A 38 -2.39 -4.60 13.51
CA CYS A 38 -1.30 -4.66 12.54
C CYS A 38 -1.01 -3.27 11.98
N TRP A 39 0.27 -2.95 11.84
CA TRP A 39 0.75 -1.68 11.24
C TRP A 39 1.23 -1.83 9.80
N ASN A 40 1.08 -3.00 9.20
CA ASN A 40 1.53 -3.22 7.82
C ASN A 40 0.85 -2.23 6.87
N PRO A 41 1.60 -1.36 6.14
CA PRO A 41 1.02 -0.39 5.20
C PRO A 41 0.18 -1.01 4.07
N ALA A 42 0.43 -2.28 3.73
CA ALA A 42 -0.32 -3.00 2.69
C ALA A 42 -1.64 -3.61 3.18
N ALA A 43 -1.89 -3.64 4.50
CA ALA A 43 -3.16 -4.13 5.04
C ALA A 43 -4.22 -3.01 5.03
N GLU A 44 -5.48 -3.38 5.33
CA GLU A 44 -6.60 -2.45 5.39
C GLU A 44 -6.27 -1.17 6.15
N ARG A 45 -6.70 -0.03 5.63
CA ARG A 45 -6.41 1.30 6.18
C ARG A 45 -7.57 1.78 7.04
N THR A 46 -7.30 1.99 8.34
CA THR A 46 -8.21 2.68 9.27
C THR A 46 -7.59 4.00 9.72
N ALA A 47 -8.40 4.91 10.27
CA ALA A 47 -7.90 6.20 10.77
C ALA A 47 -6.87 6.04 11.90
N GLU A 48 -7.07 5.04 12.76
CA GLU A 48 -6.17 4.72 13.86
C GLU A 48 -4.82 4.19 13.35
N LYS A 49 -4.86 3.33 12.34
CA LYS A 49 -3.66 2.80 11.70
C LYS A 49 -2.89 3.90 10.97
N GLU A 50 -3.59 4.77 10.22
CA GLU A 50 -2.96 5.92 9.56
C GLU A 50 -2.27 6.85 10.58
N PHE A 51 -2.89 7.08 11.73
CA PHE A 51 -2.27 7.85 12.79
C PHE A 51 -0.99 7.19 13.30
N LEU A 52 -1.01 5.87 13.56
CA LEU A 52 0.18 5.14 13.99
C LEU A 52 1.27 5.12 12.92
N LEU A 53 0.90 4.88 11.66
CA LEU A 53 1.84 4.93 10.55
C LEU A 53 2.47 6.31 10.40
N GLY A 54 1.72 7.39 10.57
CA GLY A 54 2.25 8.77 10.56
C GLY A 54 3.26 9.05 11.67
N LEU A 55 3.29 8.26 12.75
CA LEU A 55 4.28 8.36 13.82
C LEU A 55 5.45 7.39 13.64
N THR A 56 5.20 6.18 13.13
CA THR A 56 6.19 5.10 13.10
C THR A 56 6.84 4.88 11.74
N ALA A 57 6.29 5.46 10.69
CA ALA A 57 6.79 5.31 9.33
C ALA A 57 7.04 6.67 8.66
N ALA A 58 8.05 6.74 7.81
CA ALA A 58 8.33 7.87 6.95
C ALA A 58 7.80 7.60 5.54
N GLY A 59 7.06 8.54 4.95
CA GLY A 59 6.75 8.55 3.53
C GLY A 59 7.94 9.01 2.70
N PHE A 60 7.87 8.85 1.38
CA PHE A 60 8.93 9.37 0.49
C PHE A 60 9.02 10.90 0.57
N TYR A 61 7.88 11.55 0.68
CA TYR A 61 7.71 12.99 0.78
C TYR A 61 6.67 13.28 1.86
N THR A 62 6.60 14.53 2.27
CA THR A 62 5.54 15.04 3.13
C THR A 62 5.17 16.46 2.74
N VAL A 63 3.95 16.88 3.06
CA VAL A 63 3.52 18.26 2.88
C VAL A 63 3.73 19.00 4.21
N GLU A 64 4.57 20.03 4.20
CA GLU A 64 4.79 20.86 5.38
C GLU A 64 3.52 21.66 5.71
N GLY A 65 2.98 21.43 6.91
CA GLY A 65 1.69 22.01 7.29
C GLY A 65 1.66 23.55 7.33
N ALA A 66 2.80 24.21 7.54
CA ALA A 66 2.89 25.66 7.63
C ALA A 66 2.94 26.34 6.26
N THR A 67 3.63 25.75 5.30
CA THR A 67 3.88 26.35 3.98
C THR A 67 3.07 25.69 2.86
N GLY A 68 2.61 24.46 3.05
CA GLY A 68 2.01 23.63 2.00
C GLY A 68 3.04 23.12 0.99
N GLU A 69 4.32 23.29 1.23
CA GLU A 69 5.38 22.81 0.36
C GLU A 69 5.62 21.32 0.51
N ILE A 70 5.96 20.68 -0.61
CA ILE A 70 6.34 19.26 -0.61
C ILE A 70 7.80 19.15 -0.21
N VAL A 71 8.06 18.47 0.89
CA VAL A 71 9.40 18.29 1.47
C VAL A 71 9.84 16.83 1.31
N PRO A 72 11.05 16.56 0.80
CA PRO A 72 11.64 15.23 0.79
C PRO A 72 11.86 14.69 2.20
N LEU A 73 11.59 13.39 2.42
CA LEU A 73 11.77 12.72 3.71
C LEU A 73 12.59 11.44 3.56
N LEU A 74 12.03 10.33 3.06
CA LEU A 74 12.80 9.17 2.62
C LEU A 74 13.59 9.45 1.34
N ALA A 75 13.07 10.32 0.48
CA ALA A 75 13.79 10.82 -0.68
C ALA A 75 14.81 11.91 -0.27
N ALA A 76 15.93 12.00 -0.99
CA ALA A 76 16.94 13.04 -0.79
C ALA A 76 16.57 14.37 -1.45
N ALA A 77 15.73 14.33 -2.49
CA ALA A 77 15.29 15.49 -3.28
C ALA A 77 13.97 15.15 -3.99
N LEU A 78 13.35 16.15 -4.63
CA LEU A 78 12.23 15.91 -5.53
C LEU A 78 12.61 14.93 -6.66
N PRO A 79 11.64 14.17 -7.22
CA PRO A 79 11.91 13.23 -8.29
C PRO A 79 12.60 13.89 -9.49
N ARG A 80 13.68 13.30 -9.98
CA ARG A 80 14.41 13.78 -11.14
C ARG A 80 13.80 13.18 -12.41
N ASP A 81 13.31 14.01 -13.31
CA ASP A 81 12.81 13.55 -14.61
C ASP A 81 13.94 12.95 -15.45
N VAL A 82 13.81 11.70 -15.82
CA VAL A 82 14.74 10.91 -16.63
C VAL A 82 14.06 10.36 -17.88
N THR A 83 12.92 10.92 -18.27
CA THR A 83 12.10 10.45 -19.41
C THR A 83 12.90 10.29 -20.68
N ALA A 84 13.83 11.20 -20.97
CA ALA A 84 14.65 11.14 -22.19
C ALA A 84 15.48 9.83 -22.30
N ALA A 85 15.85 9.21 -21.17
CA ALA A 85 16.56 7.94 -21.15
C ALA A 85 15.67 6.73 -21.49
N TYR A 86 14.36 6.91 -21.41
CA TYR A 86 13.35 5.88 -21.67
C TYR A 86 12.49 6.17 -22.89
N ALA A 87 12.70 7.28 -23.60
CA ALA A 87 11.95 7.66 -24.80
C ALA A 87 12.05 6.57 -25.87
N GLY A 88 10.92 6.13 -26.40
CA GLY A 88 10.85 5.06 -27.39
C GLY A 88 11.01 3.64 -26.82
N ASN A 89 11.00 3.49 -25.48
CA ASN A 89 11.03 2.18 -24.87
C ASN A 89 9.65 1.51 -24.99
N GLU A 90 9.56 0.53 -25.88
CA GLU A 90 8.32 -0.19 -26.18
C GLU A 90 7.82 -1.02 -24.99
N LYS A 91 8.73 -1.60 -24.18
CA LYS A 91 8.38 -2.39 -22.99
C LYS A 91 7.51 -1.62 -22.02
N TYR A 92 7.82 -0.33 -21.82
CA TYR A 92 7.09 0.54 -20.87
C TYR A 92 6.14 1.51 -21.56
N GLY A 93 6.00 1.46 -22.88
CA GLY A 93 5.08 2.30 -23.63
C GLY A 93 5.41 3.80 -23.58
N VAL A 94 6.68 4.16 -23.35
CA VAL A 94 7.11 5.57 -23.34
C VAL A 94 7.22 6.08 -24.79
N PRO A 95 6.47 7.13 -25.19
CA PRO A 95 6.51 7.62 -26.56
C PRO A 95 7.92 8.06 -26.99
N ALA A 96 8.29 7.80 -28.25
CA ALA A 96 9.63 8.13 -28.76
C ALA A 96 9.92 9.63 -28.73
N GLN A 97 8.91 10.49 -28.83
CA GLN A 97 9.01 11.93 -28.75
C GLN A 97 8.85 12.47 -27.31
N ALA A 98 8.69 11.60 -26.30
CA ALA A 98 8.53 12.03 -24.92
C ALA A 98 9.83 12.66 -24.40
N GLY A 99 9.82 13.96 -24.15
CA GLY A 99 10.95 14.68 -23.57
C GLY A 99 10.94 14.72 -22.04
N ARG A 100 9.78 14.53 -21.41
CA ARG A 100 9.59 14.62 -19.96
C ARG A 100 8.28 13.98 -19.49
N GLY A 101 8.19 13.73 -18.18
CA GLY A 101 6.95 13.43 -17.49
C GLY A 101 6.62 11.94 -17.34
N TYR A 102 7.32 11.03 -18.01
CA TYR A 102 7.02 9.60 -17.97
C TYR A 102 7.92 8.79 -17.03
N ALA A 103 9.18 9.17 -16.88
CA ALA A 103 10.10 8.42 -16.06
C ALA A 103 10.80 9.34 -15.05
N PHE A 104 10.82 8.94 -13.78
CA PHE A 104 11.39 9.72 -12.70
C PHE A 104 12.29 8.87 -11.82
N GLU A 105 13.53 9.32 -11.63
CA GLU A 105 14.44 8.73 -10.68
C GLU A 105 14.26 9.36 -9.31
N ILE A 106 14.18 8.50 -8.28
CA ILE A 106 14.13 8.87 -6.87
C ILE A 106 15.40 8.35 -6.21
N THR A 107 16.13 9.24 -5.56
CA THR A 107 17.30 8.89 -4.74
C THR A 107 16.88 8.93 -3.28
N LEU A 108 17.17 7.88 -2.52
CA LEU A 108 16.88 7.81 -1.09
C LEU A 108 17.85 8.67 -0.29
N ASN A 109 17.33 9.26 0.78
CA ASN A 109 18.12 10.02 1.73
C ASN A 109 19.23 9.13 2.34
N PRO A 110 20.50 9.51 2.27
CA PRO A 110 21.59 8.70 2.81
C PRO A 110 21.50 8.48 4.32
N ALA A 111 20.81 9.35 5.04
CA ALA A 111 20.57 9.22 6.48
C ALA A 111 19.37 8.32 6.82
N ALA A 112 18.54 7.94 5.84
CA ALA A 112 17.37 7.12 6.09
C ALA A 112 17.75 5.73 6.59
N CYS A 113 17.25 5.39 7.77
CA CYS A 113 17.50 4.11 8.44
C CYS A 113 16.25 3.61 9.18
N TRP A 114 16.25 2.33 9.47
CA TRP A 114 15.29 1.70 10.37
C TRP A 114 15.69 1.95 11.83
N GLU A 115 14.78 1.66 12.77
CA GLU A 115 14.99 1.86 14.23
C GLU A 115 16.20 1.08 14.80
N ASP A 116 16.66 0.06 14.10
CA ASP A 116 17.85 -0.73 14.46
C ASP A 116 19.14 -0.19 13.84
N GLY A 117 19.09 0.93 13.13
CA GLY A 117 20.21 1.56 12.45
C GLY A 117 20.54 0.99 11.08
N THR A 118 19.82 -0.04 10.62
CA THR A 118 20.04 -0.55 9.26
C THR A 118 19.54 0.44 8.21
N ALA A 119 20.33 0.62 7.15
CA ALA A 119 20.00 1.58 6.10
C ALA A 119 18.76 1.16 5.30
N VAL A 120 17.92 2.13 4.92
CA VAL A 120 16.85 1.91 3.95
C VAL A 120 17.46 1.78 2.56
N THR A 121 17.04 0.77 1.78
CA THR A 121 17.58 0.47 0.45
C THR A 121 16.55 0.69 -0.66
N ALA A 122 17.05 0.90 -1.89
CA ALA A 122 16.18 0.99 -3.07
C ALA A 122 15.44 -0.32 -3.35
N GLU A 123 16.01 -1.46 -2.98
CA GLU A 123 15.35 -2.76 -3.11
C GLU A 123 14.12 -2.87 -2.21
N GLN A 124 14.23 -2.43 -0.96
CA GLN A 124 13.08 -2.36 -0.05
C GLN A 124 12.01 -1.39 -0.56
N ALA A 125 12.41 -0.25 -1.13
CA ALA A 125 11.48 0.70 -1.73
C ALA A 125 10.72 0.11 -2.92
N VAL A 126 11.44 -0.51 -3.86
CA VAL A 126 10.84 -1.18 -5.04
C VAL A 126 9.89 -2.29 -4.60
N ARG A 127 10.34 -3.19 -3.71
CA ARG A 127 9.50 -4.28 -3.20
C ARG A 127 8.25 -3.77 -2.49
N SER A 128 8.38 -2.71 -1.68
CA SER A 128 7.24 -2.12 -0.98
C SER A 128 6.20 -1.58 -1.96
N LEU A 129 6.63 -0.84 -2.99
CA LEU A 129 5.75 -0.33 -4.04
C LEU A 129 5.08 -1.46 -4.83
N GLN A 130 5.80 -2.54 -5.12
CA GLN A 130 5.26 -3.72 -5.80
C GLN A 130 4.18 -4.42 -4.96
N VAL A 131 4.43 -4.65 -3.67
CA VAL A 131 3.43 -5.26 -2.76
C VAL A 131 2.22 -4.36 -2.57
N LEU A 132 2.42 -3.03 -2.46
CA LEU A 132 1.31 -2.09 -2.39
C LEU A 132 0.47 -2.10 -3.68
N LEU A 133 1.11 -2.22 -4.84
CA LEU A 133 0.43 -2.38 -6.12
C LEU A 133 -0.41 -3.67 -6.15
N GLU A 134 0.15 -4.81 -5.74
CA GLU A 134 -0.54 -6.11 -5.67
C GLU A 134 -1.72 -6.09 -4.67
N SER A 135 -1.60 -5.34 -3.57
CA SER A 135 -2.67 -5.19 -2.59
C SER A 135 -3.86 -4.34 -3.07
N GLY A 136 -3.77 -3.77 -4.28
CA GLY A 136 -4.80 -2.91 -4.85
C GLY A 136 -4.77 -1.47 -4.32
N ALA A 137 -3.70 -1.07 -3.61
CA ALA A 137 -3.51 0.32 -3.24
C ALA A 137 -3.41 1.18 -4.51
N ASN A 138 -4.30 2.15 -4.65
CA ASN A 138 -4.34 3.03 -5.82
C ASN A 138 -3.28 4.14 -5.70
N LEU A 139 -2.02 3.77 -5.89
CA LEU A 139 -0.91 4.68 -5.69
C LEU A 139 -0.66 5.57 -6.90
N LEU A 140 -0.42 4.96 -8.05
CA LEU A 140 -0.01 5.63 -9.29
C LEU A 140 -0.29 4.70 -10.48
N GLU A 141 -0.49 5.28 -11.64
CA GLU A 141 -0.56 4.52 -12.89
C GLU A 141 0.87 4.23 -13.39
N PHE A 142 1.53 3.26 -12.78
CA PHE A 142 2.80 2.75 -13.32
C PHE A 142 2.59 2.09 -14.66
N SER A 143 3.59 2.17 -15.52
CA SER A 143 3.59 1.40 -16.77
C SER A 143 3.43 -0.09 -16.44
N ASN A 144 2.55 -0.76 -17.17
CA ASN A 144 2.18 -2.17 -17.01
C ASN A 144 1.56 -2.57 -15.64
N ALA A 145 1.15 -1.59 -14.82
CA ALA A 145 0.59 -1.86 -13.49
C ALA A 145 -0.79 -2.54 -13.53
N ALA A 146 -1.59 -2.29 -14.56
CA ALA A 146 -2.94 -2.83 -14.64
C ALA A 146 -3.00 -4.36 -14.56
N ALA A 147 -1.98 -5.06 -15.05
CA ALA A 147 -1.90 -6.51 -15.00
C ALA A 147 -1.67 -7.09 -13.59
N PHE A 148 -1.30 -6.24 -12.61
CA PHE A 148 -0.90 -6.66 -11.26
C PHE A 148 -1.86 -6.21 -10.16
N ARG A 149 -2.86 -5.40 -10.48
CA ARG A 149 -3.86 -5.00 -9.48
C ARG A 149 -4.66 -6.21 -9.03
N ARG A 150 -4.80 -6.36 -7.70
CA ARG A 150 -5.63 -7.42 -7.11
C ARG A 150 -7.08 -7.21 -7.57
N GLY A 151 -7.70 -8.24 -8.16
CA GLY A 151 -9.06 -8.19 -8.68
C GLY A 151 -9.17 -7.77 -10.16
N GLU A 152 -8.13 -7.26 -10.80
CA GLU A 152 -8.08 -7.11 -12.25
C GLU A 152 -7.51 -8.39 -12.87
N ASN A 153 -8.31 -9.46 -12.87
CA ASN A 153 -8.06 -10.58 -13.77
C ASN A 153 -8.27 -10.05 -15.18
N ARG A 154 -7.20 -9.87 -15.95
CA ARG A 154 -7.29 -9.48 -17.36
C ARG A 154 -8.02 -10.60 -18.08
N PRO A 155 -9.29 -10.41 -18.49
CA PRO A 155 -10.04 -11.49 -19.11
C PRO A 155 -9.43 -11.79 -20.48
N THR A 156 -9.26 -13.07 -20.78
CA THR A 156 -8.89 -13.52 -22.14
C THR A 156 -10.02 -13.31 -23.15
N GLY A 157 -11.22 -12.94 -22.67
CA GLY A 157 -12.46 -12.99 -23.44
C GLY A 157 -13.08 -14.40 -23.49
N GLU A 158 -12.36 -15.42 -23.03
CA GLU A 158 -12.91 -16.78 -22.89
C GLU A 158 -13.59 -16.90 -21.52
N ILE A 159 -14.87 -17.27 -21.55
CA ILE A 159 -15.63 -17.54 -20.33
C ILE A 159 -15.63 -19.04 -20.10
N VAL A 160 -15.28 -19.44 -18.88
CA VAL A 160 -15.27 -20.83 -18.44
C VAL A 160 -16.17 -21.01 -17.21
N SER A 161 -16.72 -22.21 -16.99
CA SER A 161 -17.49 -22.48 -15.77
C SER A 161 -16.63 -22.32 -14.51
N LEU A 162 -17.27 -22.07 -13.37
CA LEU A 162 -16.58 -22.04 -12.08
C LEU A 162 -15.83 -23.35 -11.83
N GLU A 163 -16.41 -24.48 -12.21
CA GLU A 163 -15.75 -25.79 -12.10
C GLU A 163 -14.45 -25.87 -12.91
N THR A 164 -14.48 -25.40 -14.16
CA THR A 164 -13.28 -25.33 -15.02
C THR A 164 -12.23 -24.37 -14.48
N ALA A 165 -12.68 -23.27 -13.85
CA ALA A 165 -11.81 -22.29 -13.19
C ALA A 165 -11.28 -22.77 -11.83
N GLY A 166 -11.79 -23.89 -11.30
CA GLY A 166 -11.35 -24.50 -10.03
C GLY A 166 -12.08 -23.95 -8.79
N PHE A 167 -13.23 -23.28 -8.94
CA PHE A 167 -14.01 -22.72 -7.84
C PHE A 167 -15.27 -23.55 -7.56
N THR A 168 -15.68 -23.58 -6.29
CA THR A 168 -16.88 -24.28 -5.84
C THR A 168 -18.14 -23.41 -5.94
N ASP A 169 -17.98 -22.10 -5.82
CA ASP A 169 -19.07 -21.12 -5.86
C ASP A 169 -18.57 -19.70 -6.20
N VAL A 170 -19.50 -18.75 -6.32
CA VAL A 170 -19.20 -17.34 -6.63
C VAL A 170 -18.51 -16.62 -5.49
N GLU A 171 -18.70 -17.07 -4.25
CA GLU A 171 -18.05 -16.46 -3.09
C GLU A 171 -16.54 -16.74 -3.10
N GLU A 172 -16.17 -18.01 -3.35
CA GLU A 172 -14.77 -18.41 -3.49
C GLU A 172 -14.09 -17.69 -4.67
N ALA A 173 -14.78 -17.63 -5.83
CA ALA A 173 -14.28 -16.86 -6.97
C ALA A 173 -14.15 -15.36 -6.66
N GLY A 174 -15.10 -14.78 -5.91
CA GLY A 174 -15.04 -13.39 -5.43
C GLY A 174 -13.84 -13.13 -4.52
N GLN A 175 -13.55 -14.04 -3.60
CA GLN A 175 -12.35 -13.97 -2.74
C GLN A 175 -11.05 -14.07 -3.55
N ALA A 176 -11.07 -14.79 -4.68
CA ALA A 176 -9.96 -14.87 -5.63
C ALA A 176 -9.87 -13.63 -6.56
N GLY A 177 -10.78 -12.64 -6.39
CA GLY A 177 -10.73 -11.36 -7.09
C GLY A 177 -11.60 -11.27 -8.36
N TYR A 178 -12.47 -12.23 -8.63
CA TYR A 178 -13.42 -12.13 -9.73
C TYR A 178 -14.62 -11.28 -9.32
N SER A 179 -15.00 -10.30 -10.14
CA SER A 179 -16.14 -9.41 -9.91
C SER A 179 -17.23 -9.53 -11.00
N GLU A 180 -16.90 -10.15 -12.12
CA GLU A 180 -17.80 -10.37 -13.23
C GLU A 180 -18.13 -11.85 -13.37
N PHE A 181 -19.43 -12.14 -13.34
CA PHE A 181 -19.93 -13.50 -13.47
C PHE A 181 -20.85 -13.62 -14.69
N TYR A 182 -20.94 -14.82 -15.22
CA TYR A 182 -21.70 -15.14 -16.40
C TYR A 182 -22.57 -16.37 -16.15
N LEU A 183 -23.78 -16.41 -16.71
CA LEU A 183 -24.64 -17.59 -16.65
C LEU A 183 -24.63 -18.29 -18.03
N ASP A 184 -24.44 -19.59 -18.04
CA ASP A 184 -24.53 -20.40 -19.24
C ASP A 184 -26.00 -20.64 -19.64
N THR A 185 -26.53 -19.76 -20.47
CA THR A 185 -27.90 -19.88 -20.94
C THR A 185 -28.09 -20.98 -22.00
N ALA A 186 -27.04 -21.35 -22.72
CA ALA A 186 -27.08 -22.45 -23.65
C ALA A 186 -27.14 -23.81 -22.93
N GLY A 187 -26.26 -24.02 -21.94
CA GLY A 187 -26.24 -25.25 -21.15
C GLY A 187 -27.48 -25.43 -20.30
N PHE A 188 -28.01 -24.32 -19.73
CA PHE A 188 -29.14 -24.40 -18.83
C PHE A 188 -30.52 -24.39 -19.51
N TRP A 189 -30.70 -23.53 -20.53
CA TRP A 189 -31.99 -23.38 -21.23
C TRP A 189 -32.00 -23.84 -22.67
N GLY A 190 -30.86 -24.29 -23.22
CA GLY A 190 -30.74 -24.64 -24.63
C GLY A 190 -30.90 -23.44 -25.56
N LEU A 191 -30.61 -22.21 -25.09
CA LEU A 191 -30.76 -21.00 -25.88
C LEU A 191 -29.49 -20.70 -26.67
N ASP A 192 -29.67 -20.15 -27.87
CA ASP A 192 -28.56 -19.60 -28.64
C ASP A 192 -27.95 -18.41 -27.92
N GLY A 193 -26.62 -18.39 -27.83
CA GLY A 193 -25.87 -17.25 -27.32
C GLY A 193 -25.02 -17.48 -26.06
N GLY A 194 -25.03 -18.69 -25.51
CA GLY A 194 -24.06 -19.14 -24.47
C GLY A 194 -24.04 -18.27 -23.22
N TRP A 195 -22.85 -17.83 -22.83
CA TRP A 195 -22.63 -17.06 -21.61
C TRP A 195 -23.25 -15.66 -21.64
N ARG A 196 -24.05 -15.35 -20.64
CA ARG A 196 -24.68 -14.03 -20.45
C ARG A 196 -24.16 -13.37 -19.17
N PRO A 197 -23.77 -12.10 -19.20
CA PRO A 197 -23.25 -11.43 -18.03
C PRO A 197 -24.32 -11.31 -16.93
N VAL A 198 -23.90 -11.57 -15.70
CA VAL A 198 -24.68 -11.34 -14.48
C VAL A 198 -24.03 -10.17 -13.76
N THR A 199 -24.80 -9.08 -13.54
CA THR A 199 -24.26 -7.79 -13.12
C THR A 199 -23.60 -7.77 -11.74
N ASP A 200 -23.84 -8.79 -10.91
CA ASP A 200 -23.08 -9.07 -9.69
C ASP A 200 -23.41 -10.48 -9.16
N GLY A 201 -22.47 -11.15 -8.52
CA GLY A 201 -22.67 -12.50 -7.98
C GLY A 201 -23.78 -12.61 -6.95
N THR A 202 -24.14 -11.51 -6.27
CA THR A 202 -25.23 -11.47 -5.30
C THR A 202 -26.60 -11.43 -6.00
N ARG A 203 -26.66 -11.05 -7.27
CA ARG A 203 -27.87 -10.97 -8.08
C ARG A 203 -28.08 -12.14 -9.04
N LEU A 204 -27.30 -13.19 -8.96
CA LEU A 204 -27.62 -14.47 -9.62
C LEU A 204 -29.04 -14.97 -9.31
N ARG A 205 -29.67 -14.42 -8.25
CA ARG A 205 -31.06 -14.71 -7.86
C ARG A 205 -32.09 -14.08 -8.77
N ASP A 206 -31.75 -12.98 -9.47
CA ASP A 206 -32.70 -12.14 -10.17
C ASP A 206 -32.31 -11.97 -11.64
N TYR A 207 -31.86 -13.04 -12.27
CA TYR A 207 -31.50 -13.00 -13.69
C TYR A 207 -32.73 -12.74 -14.56
N ALA A 208 -32.74 -11.65 -15.31
CA ALA A 208 -33.78 -11.33 -16.28
C ALA A 208 -33.59 -12.15 -17.55
N MET A 209 -34.63 -12.84 -17.99
CA MET A 209 -34.63 -13.57 -19.27
C MET A 209 -34.35 -12.58 -20.44
N PRO A 210 -33.62 -13.05 -21.49
CA PRO A 210 -33.36 -12.23 -22.67
C PRO A 210 -34.65 -11.72 -23.30
N ALA A 211 -34.62 -10.51 -23.86
CA ALA A 211 -35.75 -9.89 -24.54
C ALA A 211 -36.32 -10.82 -25.64
N GLY A 212 -37.62 -11.12 -25.58
CA GLY A 212 -38.32 -12.02 -26.51
C GLY A 212 -38.78 -13.34 -25.90
N MET A 213 -38.42 -13.62 -24.65
CA MET A 213 -39.02 -14.67 -23.82
C MET A 213 -39.89 -13.95 -22.80
N ASP A 214 -41.09 -14.48 -22.54
CA ASP A 214 -42.05 -13.90 -21.59
C ASP A 214 -41.32 -13.42 -20.32
N GLU A 215 -41.71 -12.26 -19.78
CA GLU A 215 -41.11 -11.50 -18.70
C GLU A 215 -41.00 -12.26 -17.38
N MET A 216 -40.49 -13.48 -17.40
CA MET A 216 -40.23 -14.24 -16.18
C MET A 216 -38.83 -13.92 -15.65
N TYR A 217 -38.80 -13.18 -14.55
CA TYR A 217 -37.60 -13.12 -13.71
C TYR A 217 -37.36 -14.53 -13.13
N VAL A 218 -36.33 -15.18 -13.59
CA VAL A 218 -35.94 -16.47 -13.06
C VAL A 218 -34.98 -16.22 -11.91
N SER A 219 -35.47 -16.26 -10.68
CA SER A 219 -34.60 -16.21 -9.52
C SER A 219 -33.72 -17.45 -9.46
N ALA A 220 -32.53 -17.34 -8.86
CA ALA A 220 -31.67 -18.49 -8.59
C ALA A 220 -32.41 -19.58 -7.76
N ALA A 221 -33.37 -19.17 -6.92
CA ALA A 221 -34.22 -20.08 -6.19
C ALA A 221 -35.18 -20.86 -7.12
N TYR A 222 -35.65 -20.27 -8.22
CA TYR A 222 -36.45 -20.96 -9.23
C TYR A 222 -35.61 -21.94 -10.04
N LEU A 223 -34.41 -21.50 -10.48
CA LEU A 223 -33.46 -22.35 -11.18
C LEU A 223 -33.06 -23.54 -10.31
N TYR A 224 -32.70 -23.30 -9.05
CA TYR A 224 -32.41 -24.32 -8.08
C TYR A 224 -33.56 -25.32 -7.91
N ARG A 225 -34.78 -24.82 -7.70
CA ARG A 225 -35.97 -25.64 -7.45
C ARG A 225 -36.35 -26.53 -8.66
N ASN A 226 -36.18 -26.02 -9.86
CA ASN A 226 -36.57 -26.74 -11.07
C ASN A 226 -35.45 -27.59 -11.67
N TYR A 227 -34.19 -27.18 -11.48
CA TYR A 227 -33.05 -27.90 -12.01
C TYR A 227 -32.45 -28.91 -11.02
N LEU A 228 -32.43 -28.53 -9.74
CA LEU A 228 -31.88 -29.37 -8.66
C LEU A 228 -33.01 -29.98 -7.80
N ALA A 229 -34.13 -30.33 -8.41
CA ALA A 229 -35.29 -30.93 -7.72
C ALA A 229 -34.96 -32.28 -7.00
N ASP A 230 -33.81 -32.86 -7.29
CA ASP A 230 -33.26 -34.04 -6.63
C ASP A 230 -32.56 -33.73 -5.27
N GLY A 231 -32.54 -32.45 -4.84
CA GLY A 231 -31.92 -32.03 -3.56
C GLY A 231 -30.43 -31.75 -3.63
N ALA A 232 -29.85 -31.61 -4.84
CA ALA A 232 -28.46 -31.20 -4.98
C ALA A 232 -28.20 -29.80 -4.41
N PRO A 233 -27.02 -29.52 -3.80
CA PRO A 233 -26.72 -28.24 -3.23
C PRO A 233 -26.60 -27.14 -4.28
N TYR A 234 -26.94 -25.89 -3.92
CA TYR A 234 -26.89 -24.73 -4.82
C TYR A 234 -25.49 -24.46 -5.39
N SER A 235 -24.44 -24.77 -4.66
CA SER A 235 -23.06 -24.71 -5.14
C SER A 235 -22.81 -25.59 -6.37
N ARG A 236 -23.53 -26.71 -6.53
CA ARG A 236 -23.44 -27.54 -7.74
C ARG A 236 -23.95 -26.79 -8.97
N PHE A 237 -25.09 -26.11 -8.86
CA PHE A 237 -25.62 -25.25 -9.91
C PHE A 237 -24.61 -24.14 -10.29
N GLN A 238 -24.03 -23.49 -9.27
CA GLN A 238 -23.05 -22.44 -9.53
C GLN A 238 -21.83 -22.96 -10.27
N ARG A 239 -21.27 -24.09 -9.86
CA ARG A 239 -20.10 -24.69 -10.54
C ARG A 239 -20.35 -25.02 -12.01
N GLU A 240 -21.51 -25.57 -12.31
CA GLU A 240 -21.82 -26.08 -13.66
C GLU A 240 -22.24 -24.94 -14.61
N PHE A 241 -23.05 -23.99 -14.15
CA PHE A 241 -23.73 -23.01 -15.01
C PHE A 241 -23.32 -21.55 -14.76
N VAL A 242 -22.51 -21.29 -13.78
CA VAL A 242 -21.92 -19.95 -13.58
C VAL A 242 -20.48 -19.96 -14.07
N GLY A 243 -20.12 -18.95 -14.84
CA GLY A 243 -18.80 -18.78 -15.40
C GLY A 243 -18.12 -17.50 -14.96
N VAL A 244 -16.83 -17.48 -15.15
CA VAL A 244 -15.95 -16.33 -15.01
C VAL A 244 -15.10 -16.18 -16.26
N ALA A 245 -14.68 -14.97 -16.57
CA ALA A 245 -13.73 -14.76 -17.64
C ALA A 245 -12.39 -15.37 -17.25
N LYS A 246 -11.90 -16.32 -18.03
CA LYS A 246 -10.61 -16.97 -17.79
C LYS A 246 -9.50 -15.93 -17.74
N PRO A 247 -8.65 -15.94 -16.69
CA PRO A 247 -7.50 -15.05 -16.65
C PRO A 247 -6.54 -15.39 -17.79
N ALA A 248 -5.86 -14.36 -18.30
CA ALA A 248 -4.79 -14.60 -19.26
C ALA A 248 -3.69 -15.46 -18.61
N ASP A 249 -3.24 -16.50 -19.29
CA ASP A 249 -2.16 -17.39 -18.85
C ASP A 249 -0.76 -16.69 -18.84
N GLU A 250 -0.72 -15.38 -18.99
CA GLU A 250 0.53 -14.61 -18.94
C GLU A 250 1.13 -14.67 -17.53
N LYS A 251 2.31 -15.26 -17.44
CA LYS A 251 3.13 -15.19 -16.24
C LYS A 251 3.35 -13.72 -15.92
N ARG A 252 2.71 -13.24 -14.87
CA ARG A 252 2.91 -11.88 -14.36
C ARG A 252 4.32 -11.78 -13.82
N ASN A 253 5.14 -10.94 -14.41
CA ASN A 253 6.48 -10.64 -13.93
C ASN A 253 6.49 -9.20 -13.41
N LEU A 254 6.62 -9.02 -12.10
CA LEU A 254 6.73 -7.69 -11.47
C LEU A 254 7.91 -6.88 -12.03
N ASP A 255 8.91 -7.54 -12.60
CA ASP A 255 10.03 -6.89 -13.28
C ASP A 255 9.61 -6.16 -14.57
N ASP A 256 8.39 -6.42 -15.07
CA ASP A 256 7.83 -5.73 -16.23
C ASP A 256 7.05 -4.46 -15.86
N VAL A 257 6.79 -4.24 -14.59
CA VAL A 257 6.15 -3.00 -14.09
C VAL A 257 7.18 -1.87 -14.08
N GLY A 258 6.73 -0.65 -14.34
CA GLY A 258 7.57 0.54 -14.32
C GLY A 258 8.11 0.95 -12.94
N ILE A 259 8.58 0.00 -12.14
CA ILE A 259 9.18 0.22 -10.81
C ILE A 259 10.54 -0.47 -10.81
N LEU A 260 11.61 0.27 -11.06
CA LEU A 260 12.92 -0.28 -11.38
C LEU A 260 13.98 0.14 -10.35
N LYS A 261 14.68 -0.81 -9.75
CA LYS A 261 15.89 -0.51 -8.99
C LYS A 261 17.00 -0.08 -9.96
N THR A 262 17.54 1.12 -9.79
CA THR A 262 18.59 1.69 -10.64
C THR A 262 19.92 1.85 -9.92
N GLY A 263 19.94 1.69 -8.60
CA GLY A 263 21.15 1.73 -7.78
C GLY A 263 20.87 1.22 -6.36
N GLU A 264 21.88 1.27 -5.51
CA GLU A 264 21.77 0.87 -4.10
C GLU A 264 20.74 1.72 -3.33
N ARG A 265 20.68 3.02 -3.67
CA ARG A 265 19.81 4.03 -3.06
C ARG A 265 18.97 4.77 -4.09
N SER A 266 18.85 4.27 -5.31
CA SER A 266 18.06 4.90 -6.35
C SER A 266 17.18 3.88 -7.07
N PHE A 267 15.98 4.34 -7.45
CA PHE A 267 15.04 3.58 -8.25
C PHE A 267 14.32 4.54 -9.20
N THR A 268 13.81 4.01 -10.30
CA THR A 268 13.08 4.77 -11.30
C THR A 268 11.64 4.29 -11.38
N LEU A 269 10.72 5.24 -11.39
CA LEU A 269 9.30 5.03 -11.63
C LEU A 269 8.97 5.44 -13.06
N ILE A 270 8.42 4.52 -13.84
CA ILE A 270 7.94 4.78 -15.21
C ILE A 270 6.42 4.71 -15.18
N LEU A 271 5.77 5.78 -15.62
CA LEU A 271 4.34 5.99 -15.56
C LEU A 271 3.69 5.74 -16.92
N ALA A 272 2.46 5.25 -16.90
CA ALA A 272 1.65 5.06 -18.11
C ALA A 272 1.19 6.39 -18.74
N ARG A 273 1.15 7.47 -17.92
CA ARG A 273 0.76 8.82 -18.35
C ARG A 273 1.75 9.85 -17.83
N PRO A 274 1.95 10.95 -18.57
CA PRO A 274 2.88 11.99 -18.15
C PRO A 274 2.38 12.76 -16.93
N THR A 275 3.29 13.10 -16.02
CA THR A 275 3.04 13.92 -14.85
C THR A 275 4.20 14.90 -14.60
N THR A 276 4.14 15.64 -13.50
CA THR A 276 5.23 16.50 -13.03
C THR A 276 5.92 15.89 -11.81
N ALA A 277 7.17 16.28 -11.56
CA ALA A 277 7.91 15.85 -10.38
C ALA A 277 7.16 16.17 -9.07
N SER A 278 6.55 17.36 -8.99
CA SER A 278 5.78 17.76 -7.79
C SER A 278 4.49 16.93 -7.64
N ALA A 279 3.76 16.67 -8.71
CA ALA A 279 2.56 15.82 -8.65
C ALA A 279 2.90 14.37 -8.27
N LEU A 280 4.03 13.84 -8.80
CA LEU A 280 4.52 12.53 -8.40
C LEU A 280 4.94 12.50 -6.93
N ALA A 281 5.66 13.52 -6.45
CA ALA A 281 6.06 13.61 -5.06
C ALA A 281 4.84 13.69 -4.12
N LEU A 282 3.81 14.46 -4.49
CA LEU A 282 2.55 14.53 -3.75
C LEU A 282 1.83 13.18 -3.73
N ALA A 283 1.81 12.45 -4.83
CA ALA A 283 1.21 11.12 -4.88
C ALA A 283 1.97 10.06 -4.07
N LEU A 284 3.22 10.32 -3.73
CA LEU A 284 4.06 9.49 -2.86
C LEU A 284 4.06 9.96 -1.39
N ASP A 285 3.31 11.01 -1.05
CA ASP A 285 3.01 11.39 0.33
C ASP A 285 2.18 10.28 1.00
N GLY A 286 2.54 9.90 2.23
CA GLY A 286 1.88 8.80 2.94
C GLY A 286 2.06 7.41 2.32
N VAL A 287 2.96 7.24 1.36
CA VAL A 287 3.40 5.93 0.88
C VAL A 287 4.55 5.45 1.74
N TYR A 288 4.26 4.46 2.57
CA TYR A 288 5.18 3.92 3.57
C TYR A 288 5.84 2.63 3.09
N LEU A 289 7.08 2.41 3.51
CA LEU A 289 7.81 1.19 3.21
C LEU A 289 7.33 0.01 4.06
N LEU A 290 7.40 -1.18 3.49
CA LEU A 290 7.24 -2.43 4.21
C LEU A 290 8.54 -2.80 4.90
N SER A 291 8.45 -3.19 6.17
CA SER A 291 9.57 -3.65 6.95
C SER A 291 9.75 -5.17 6.84
N ASP A 292 10.99 -5.62 6.77
CA ASP A 292 11.35 -7.04 6.76
C ASP A 292 11.60 -7.58 8.18
N GLY A 293 11.60 -6.71 9.19
CA GLY A 293 11.96 -7.04 10.57
C GLY A 293 10.80 -6.98 11.55
N VAL A 294 11.07 -7.37 12.77
CA VAL A 294 10.16 -7.34 13.89
C VAL A 294 10.55 -6.16 14.79
N ASN A 295 9.61 -5.33 15.22
CA ASN A 295 9.84 -4.26 16.17
C ASN A 295 9.95 -4.81 17.62
N ALA A 296 10.24 -3.95 18.60
CA ALA A 296 10.38 -4.33 20.01
C ALA A 296 9.12 -4.95 20.64
N ALA A 297 7.94 -4.70 20.04
CA ALA A 297 6.67 -5.28 20.47
C ALA A 297 6.38 -6.65 19.82
N GLY A 298 7.27 -7.16 18.96
CA GLY A 298 7.09 -8.44 18.26
C GLY A 298 6.25 -8.35 16.98
N GLU A 299 5.95 -7.13 16.52
CA GLU A 299 5.20 -6.89 15.29
C GLU A 299 6.11 -6.84 14.05
N ASN A 300 5.62 -7.32 12.91
CA ASN A 300 6.37 -7.37 11.65
C ASN A 300 6.55 -6.00 10.97
N CYS A 301 6.73 -4.93 11.76
CA CYS A 301 6.86 -3.57 11.26
C CYS A 301 7.91 -2.82 12.07
N ARG A 302 9.17 -2.84 11.63
CA ARG A 302 10.17 -1.91 12.14
C ARG A 302 9.80 -0.49 11.78
N SER A 303 10.08 0.43 12.69
CA SER A 303 9.83 1.84 12.48
C SER A 303 10.99 2.50 11.73
N ASN A 304 10.66 3.37 10.80
CA ASN A 304 11.57 4.32 10.17
C ASN A 304 11.06 5.77 10.25
N GLY A 305 10.07 6.00 11.12
CA GLY A 305 9.52 7.31 11.43
C GLY A 305 10.08 7.92 12.72
N PRO A 306 9.51 9.06 13.19
CA PRO A 306 9.99 9.76 14.39
C PRO A 306 9.84 8.96 15.69
N TYR A 307 8.95 7.99 15.74
CA TYR A 307 8.72 7.11 16.89
C TYR A 307 8.87 5.66 16.52
N ARG A 308 9.21 4.84 17.53
CA ARG A 308 9.18 3.37 17.44
C ARG A 308 8.22 2.79 18.44
N VAL A 309 7.67 1.63 18.15
CA VAL A 309 6.82 0.89 19.08
C VAL A 309 7.69 0.16 20.09
N VAL A 310 7.47 0.41 21.38
CA VAL A 310 8.20 -0.28 22.48
C VAL A 310 7.35 -1.32 23.19
N SER A 311 6.03 -1.16 23.16
CA SER A 311 5.10 -2.20 23.61
C SER A 311 3.74 -2.04 22.92
N ALA A 312 3.06 -3.17 22.74
CA ALA A 312 1.69 -3.22 22.27
C ALA A 312 0.93 -4.36 22.95
N ASN A 313 -0.30 -4.09 23.37
CA ASN A 313 -1.21 -5.07 23.92
C ASN A 313 -2.67 -4.70 23.59
N ALA A 314 -3.64 -5.44 24.09
CA ALA A 314 -5.05 -5.21 23.77
C ALA A 314 -5.62 -3.86 24.26
N TRP A 315 -4.91 -3.15 25.15
CA TRP A 315 -5.37 -1.94 25.82
C TRP A 315 -4.57 -0.70 25.45
N GLU A 316 -3.29 -0.87 25.13
CA GLU A 316 -2.42 0.25 24.79
C GLU A 316 -1.27 -0.13 23.85
N ILE A 317 -0.85 0.85 23.07
CA ILE A 317 0.36 0.85 22.26
C ILE A 317 1.23 2.00 22.76
N VAL A 318 2.48 1.70 23.15
CA VAL A 318 3.42 2.69 23.65
C VAL A 318 4.51 2.93 22.63
N LEU A 319 4.71 4.21 22.32
CA LEU A 319 5.73 4.68 21.38
C LEU A 319 6.74 5.55 22.12
N GLU A 320 8.01 5.42 21.74
CA GLU A 320 9.10 6.28 22.17
C GLU A 320 9.85 6.86 20.97
N PRO A 321 10.58 7.97 21.11
CA PRO A 321 11.40 8.53 20.03
C PRO A 321 12.29 7.46 19.40
N ASN A 322 12.31 7.43 18.08
CA ASN A 322 13.20 6.55 17.32
C ASN A 322 14.61 7.15 17.33
N PRO A 323 15.62 6.48 17.93
CA PRO A 323 16.97 7.01 18.02
C PRO A 323 17.67 7.12 16.64
N CYS A 324 17.16 6.40 15.64
CA CYS A 324 17.68 6.41 14.27
C CYS A 324 16.92 7.37 13.36
N TRP A 325 15.98 8.17 13.90
CA TRP A 325 15.23 9.15 13.13
C TRP A 325 16.14 10.30 12.67
N TRP A 326 16.15 10.58 11.37
CA TRP A 326 16.98 11.61 10.73
C TRP A 326 16.27 12.92 10.47
N GLY A 327 14.97 12.99 10.74
CA GLY A 327 14.16 14.21 10.57
C GLY A 327 14.15 15.09 11.79
N SER A 328 13.15 15.97 11.89
CA SER A 328 12.96 16.83 13.06
C SER A 328 12.77 16.00 14.33
N PRO A 329 13.31 16.46 15.49
CA PRO A 329 13.16 15.75 16.75
C PRO A 329 11.70 15.44 17.09
N ALA A 330 11.45 14.31 17.70
CA ALA A 330 10.14 13.93 18.20
C ALA A 330 9.62 14.96 19.20
N ALA A 331 8.35 15.33 19.10
CA ALA A 331 7.75 16.36 19.93
C ALA A 331 7.49 15.90 21.38
N TYR A 332 7.36 14.59 21.58
CA TYR A 332 7.04 13.97 22.88
C TYR A 332 8.06 12.90 23.21
N ASP A 333 8.39 12.75 24.49
CA ASP A 333 9.26 11.69 24.99
C ASP A 333 8.55 10.33 25.00
N ARG A 334 7.22 10.33 24.98
CA ARG A 334 6.39 9.14 24.91
C ARG A 334 5.02 9.47 24.29
N VAL A 335 4.51 8.56 23.47
CA VAL A 335 3.12 8.59 22.99
C VAL A 335 2.45 7.30 23.40
N ILE A 336 1.27 7.39 24.02
CA ILE A 336 0.47 6.25 24.43
C ILE A 336 -0.85 6.31 23.67
N CYS A 337 -1.09 5.32 22.80
CA CYS A 337 -2.39 5.10 22.19
C CYS A 337 -3.13 4.11 23.07
N ARG A 338 -4.25 4.52 23.65
CA ARG A 338 -5.04 3.72 24.58
C ARG A 338 -6.42 3.45 24.00
N ARG A 339 -6.91 2.21 24.17
CA ARG A 339 -8.28 1.89 23.81
C ARG A 339 -9.23 2.68 24.71
N ALA A 340 -10.22 3.32 24.09
CA ALA A 340 -11.32 3.93 24.82
C ALA A 340 -12.16 2.84 25.51
N ASP A 341 -12.63 3.13 26.76
CA ASP A 341 -13.47 2.22 27.55
C ASP A 341 -14.87 2.07 26.93
#